data_ba595d77d230cc363f857173b75fc5c0
#
_entry.id   ba595d77d230cc363f857173b75fc5c0
#
_cell.length_a   1.000
_cell.length_b   1.000
_cell.length_c   1.000
_cell.angle_alpha   90.00
_cell.angle_beta   90.00
_cell.angle_gamma   90.00
#
_symmetry.space_group_name_H-M   'P 1'
#
loop_
_entity.id
_entity.type
_entity.pdbx_description
1 polymer ?
#
loop_
_entity_poly.entity_id
_entity_poly.type
_entity_poly.pdbx_seq_one_letter_code
_entity_poly.pdbx_strand_id
1 'polypeptide(L)'
;VLAEPRKARVRLSVDIRHQEEVTLSTRNGLLVLRDNASERELRLNQLKGIDEGVPAGDATWNIGGRAFVSYVEGNVKNVTLGFRFDIRRNTLFNEIKLFAEGNFLQDRLLKEDQVRRRDFAAGFLYRYNAPFRLTADLTQDYFSNELAALHYRSITGTGLSYFPAREPDYSWSLSAAATYTIEDLSK
;
A
#
# COMPACT_ATOMS: atom_id res chain seq x y z
N VAL A 1 -27.21 -14.79 14.28
CA VAL A 1 -27.00 -15.90 15.23
C VAL A 1 -26.05 -16.88 14.58
N LEU A 2 -24.86 -17.03 15.15
CA LEU A 2 -23.89 -18.03 14.68
C LEU A 2 -24.37 -19.41 15.13
N ALA A 3 -24.65 -20.27 14.19
CA ALA A 3 -25.13 -21.64 14.47
C ALA A 3 -23.98 -22.55 14.92
N GLU A 4 -22.73 -22.22 14.54
CA GLU A 4 -21.54 -23.00 14.90
C GLU A 4 -20.40 -22.06 15.31
N PRO A 5 -19.49 -22.50 16.22
CA PRO A 5 -18.30 -21.74 16.58
C PRO A 5 -17.39 -21.55 15.37
N ARG A 6 -16.97 -20.32 15.10
CA ARG A 6 -16.05 -19.99 14.02
C ARG A 6 -14.83 -19.26 14.53
N LYS A 7 -13.68 -19.59 13.96
CA LYS A 7 -12.46 -18.81 14.20
C LYS A 7 -12.53 -17.49 13.44
N ALA A 8 -12.34 -16.39 14.13
CA ALA A 8 -12.34 -15.09 13.53
C ALA A 8 -11.38 -14.14 14.28
N ARG A 9 -10.91 -13.12 13.61
CA ARG A 9 -10.20 -12.03 14.25
C ARG A 9 -11.20 -10.97 14.69
N VAL A 10 -11.11 -10.58 15.93
CA VAL A 10 -12.02 -9.61 16.51
C VAL A 10 -11.24 -8.35 16.86
N ARG A 11 -11.77 -7.21 16.42
CA ARG A 11 -11.27 -5.89 16.79
C ARG A 11 -12.18 -5.29 17.85
N LEU A 12 -11.65 -5.11 19.06
CA LEU A 12 -12.37 -4.49 20.17
C LEU A 12 -12.28 -2.98 20.10
N SER A 13 -13.32 -2.30 20.59
CA SER A 13 -13.39 -0.82 20.58
C SER A 13 -12.37 -0.14 21.48
N VAL A 14 -11.83 -0.85 22.44
CA VAL A 14 -10.91 -0.29 23.47
C VAL A 14 -9.44 -0.41 23.06
N ASP A 15 -9.09 -1.38 22.20
CA ASP A 15 -7.70 -1.53 21.77
C ASP A 15 -7.61 -1.90 20.27
N ILE A 16 -7.26 -0.93 19.46
CA ILE A 16 -7.15 -1.07 18.00
C ILE A 16 -5.99 -2.02 17.59
N ARG A 17 -5.13 -2.40 18.53
CA ARG A 17 -3.91 -3.18 18.24
C ARG A 17 -4.02 -4.65 18.54
N HIS A 18 -4.93 -5.06 19.40
CA HIS A 18 -5.13 -6.46 19.70
C HIS A 18 -6.15 -7.04 18.73
N GLN A 19 -5.65 -7.58 17.63
CA GLN A 19 -6.39 -8.56 16.84
C GLN A 19 -6.04 -9.92 17.45
N GLU A 20 -6.95 -10.44 18.25
CA GLU A 20 -6.83 -11.78 18.79
C GLU A 20 -7.54 -12.79 17.87
N GLU A 21 -6.88 -13.88 17.55
CA GLU A 21 -7.53 -15.01 16.90
C GLU A 21 -8.37 -15.73 17.95
N VAL A 22 -9.68 -15.59 17.86
CA VAL A 22 -10.62 -16.12 18.85
C VAL A 22 -11.67 -16.99 18.18
N THR A 23 -12.18 -17.94 18.92
CA THR A 23 -13.34 -18.70 18.49
C THR A 23 -14.59 -17.94 18.89
N LEU A 24 -15.39 -17.57 17.89
CA LEU A 24 -16.67 -16.87 18.07
C LEU A 24 -17.80 -17.87 18.26
N SER A 25 -18.59 -17.66 19.28
CA SER A 25 -19.86 -18.37 19.50
C SER A 25 -20.90 -17.41 20.04
N THR A 26 -22.16 -17.79 19.99
CA THR A 26 -23.26 -17.01 20.60
C THR A 26 -23.89 -17.80 21.73
N ARG A 27 -24.05 -17.14 22.88
CA ARG A 27 -24.78 -17.70 24.05
C ARG A 27 -25.76 -16.64 24.58
N ASN A 28 -27.01 -16.94 24.65
CA ASN A 28 -28.05 -16.03 25.17
C ASN A 28 -28.09 -14.62 24.53
N GLY A 29 -27.81 -14.54 23.23
CA GLY A 29 -27.78 -13.25 22.52
C GLY A 29 -26.53 -12.40 22.75
N LEU A 30 -25.56 -12.90 23.51
CA LEU A 30 -24.23 -12.31 23.67
C LEU A 30 -23.23 -13.01 22.76
N LEU A 31 -22.23 -12.27 22.29
CA LEU A 31 -21.11 -12.84 21.58
C LEU A 31 -20.07 -13.32 22.59
N VAL A 32 -19.69 -14.58 22.48
CA VAL A 32 -18.68 -15.19 23.34
C VAL A 32 -17.39 -15.31 22.55
N LEU A 33 -16.34 -14.65 23.03
CA LEU A 33 -14.99 -14.78 22.54
C LEU A 33 -14.25 -15.80 23.40
N ARG A 34 -13.76 -16.84 22.77
CA ARG A 34 -12.90 -17.82 23.43
C ARG A 34 -11.51 -17.77 22.85
N ASP A 35 -10.55 -17.37 23.65
CA ASP A 35 -9.13 -17.48 23.44
C ASP A 35 -8.58 -18.71 24.19
N ASN A 36 -7.32 -19.09 23.91
CA ASN A 36 -6.66 -20.24 24.56
C ASN A 36 -6.61 -20.15 26.10
N ALA A 37 -6.72 -18.95 26.64
CA ALA A 37 -6.57 -18.68 28.08
C ALA A 37 -7.84 -18.11 28.77
N SER A 38 -8.83 -17.63 28.02
CA SER A 38 -9.98 -16.93 28.60
C SER A 38 -11.23 -16.99 27.73
N GLU A 39 -12.39 -16.92 28.40
CA GLU A 39 -13.68 -16.76 27.74
C GLU A 39 -14.25 -15.40 28.16
N ARG A 40 -14.61 -14.53 27.19
CA ARG A 40 -15.16 -13.20 27.43
C ARG A 40 -16.49 -13.06 26.70
N GLU A 41 -17.46 -12.55 27.40
CA GLU A 41 -18.76 -12.20 26.81
C GLU A 41 -18.77 -10.71 26.45
N LEU A 42 -19.14 -10.41 25.21
CA LEU A 42 -19.19 -9.05 24.69
C LEU A 42 -20.57 -8.71 24.13
N ARG A 43 -20.97 -7.46 24.30
CA ARG A 43 -22.13 -6.92 23.61
C ARG A 43 -21.74 -6.52 22.16
N LEU A 44 -22.66 -6.67 21.23
CA LEU A 44 -22.43 -6.35 19.81
C LEU A 44 -21.94 -4.90 19.57
N ASN A 45 -22.31 -3.96 20.43
CA ASN A 45 -21.87 -2.56 20.32
C ASN A 45 -20.39 -2.36 20.71
N GLN A 46 -19.73 -3.34 21.30
CA GLN A 46 -18.31 -3.31 21.65
C GLN A 46 -17.42 -3.88 20.53
N LEU A 47 -18.04 -4.43 19.49
CA LEU A 47 -17.36 -4.94 18.31
C LEU A 47 -17.22 -3.85 17.27
N LYS A 48 -16.01 -3.56 16.85
CA LYS A 48 -15.71 -2.66 15.71
C LYS A 48 -15.54 -3.38 14.38
N GLY A 49 -15.27 -4.65 14.40
CA GLY A 49 -15.16 -5.44 13.19
C GLY A 49 -14.86 -6.89 13.49
N ILE A 50 -15.36 -7.75 12.63
CA ILE A 50 -15.04 -9.17 12.59
C ILE A 50 -14.38 -9.39 11.23
N ASP A 51 -13.15 -9.86 11.24
CA ASP A 51 -12.42 -10.18 10.01
C ASP A 51 -12.44 -11.71 9.87
N GLU A 52 -13.39 -12.20 9.08
CA GLU A 52 -13.52 -13.64 8.83
C GLU A 52 -12.52 -14.03 7.75
N GLY A 53 -11.53 -14.82 8.10
CA GLY A 53 -10.84 -15.65 7.13
C GLY A 53 -9.39 -15.31 6.78
N VAL A 54 -8.71 -14.38 7.44
CA VAL A 54 -7.25 -14.26 7.26
C VAL A 54 -6.54 -14.75 8.52
N PRO A 55 -5.87 -15.91 8.52
CA PRO A 55 -5.11 -16.41 9.66
C PRO A 55 -4.07 -15.38 10.14
N ALA A 56 -3.83 -15.34 11.46
CA ALA A 56 -2.81 -14.47 12.04
C ALA A 56 -1.43 -14.83 11.46
N GLY A 57 -0.89 -13.98 10.61
CA GLY A 57 0.39 -14.22 9.93
C GLY A 57 0.31 -14.30 8.42
N ASP A 58 -0.88 -14.49 7.83
CA ASP A 58 -1.00 -14.53 6.38
C ASP A 58 -0.85 -13.13 5.75
N ALA A 59 -0.11 -13.12 4.66
CA ALA A 59 0.07 -11.93 3.86
C ALA A 59 -1.11 -11.74 2.91
N THR A 60 -1.68 -10.55 2.86
CA THR A 60 -2.62 -10.17 1.80
C THR A 60 -1.83 -9.62 0.63
N TRP A 61 -2.04 -10.21 -0.55
CA TRP A 61 -1.43 -9.76 -1.79
C TRP A 61 -2.45 -9.04 -2.66
N ASN A 62 -2.06 -7.88 -3.16
CA ASN A 62 -2.78 -7.15 -4.20
C ASN A 62 -1.82 -6.95 -5.36
N ILE A 63 -2.20 -7.44 -6.53
CA ILE A 63 -1.40 -7.32 -7.75
C ILE A 63 -2.30 -6.64 -8.78
N GLY A 64 -1.82 -5.53 -9.31
CA GLY A 64 -2.50 -4.74 -10.32
C GLY A 64 -1.60 -4.52 -11.53
N GLY A 65 -2.22 -4.48 -12.70
CA GLY A 65 -1.52 -4.12 -13.93
C GLY A 65 -2.50 -3.48 -14.91
N ARG A 66 -2.02 -2.49 -15.64
CA ARG A 66 -2.74 -1.86 -16.73
C ARG A 66 -1.78 -1.51 -17.86
N ALA A 67 -2.26 -1.64 -19.06
CA ALA A 67 -1.59 -1.13 -20.25
C ALA A 67 -2.63 -0.38 -21.10
N PHE A 68 -2.17 0.64 -21.79
CA PHE A 68 -3.02 1.38 -22.72
C PHE A 68 -2.25 1.78 -23.97
N VAL A 69 -2.98 1.91 -25.05
CA VAL A 69 -2.50 2.47 -26.31
C VAL A 69 -3.45 3.60 -26.69
N SER A 70 -2.90 4.74 -26.99
CA SER A 70 -3.65 5.88 -27.52
C SER A 70 -3.08 6.25 -28.88
N TYR A 71 -3.97 6.47 -29.83
CA TYR A 71 -3.64 6.93 -31.17
C TYR A 71 -4.43 8.21 -31.46
N VAL A 72 -3.72 9.26 -31.83
CA VAL A 72 -4.29 10.55 -32.22
C VAL A 72 -3.91 10.81 -33.67
N GLU A 73 -4.90 11.06 -34.51
CA GLU A 73 -4.74 11.41 -35.91
C GLU A 73 -5.38 12.77 -36.22
N GLY A 74 -4.67 13.61 -36.95
CA GLY A 74 -5.11 14.96 -37.32
C GLY A 74 -3.91 15.76 -37.78
N ASN A 75 -3.83 17.02 -37.34
CA ASN A 75 -2.66 17.87 -37.55
C ASN A 75 -1.41 17.36 -36.81
N VAL A 76 -1.61 16.48 -35.87
CA VAL A 76 -0.56 15.78 -35.09
C VAL A 76 -0.88 14.27 -35.16
N LYS A 77 0.11 13.46 -35.46
CA LYS A 77 -0.03 11.98 -35.49
C LYS A 77 0.81 11.37 -34.39
N ASN A 78 0.17 11.10 -33.26
CA ASN A 78 0.86 10.58 -32.09
C ASN A 78 0.37 9.19 -31.72
N VAL A 79 1.32 8.32 -31.36
CA VAL A 79 1.04 7.03 -30.73
C VAL A 79 1.65 7.09 -29.32
N THR A 80 0.82 6.85 -28.33
CA THR A 80 1.25 6.71 -26.94
C THR A 80 0.99 5.28 -26.48
N LEU A 81 2.01 4.64 -25.96
CA LEU A 81 1.93 3.36 -25.27
C LEU A 81 2.29 3.59 -23.80
N GLY A 82 1.45 3.13 -22.90
CA GLY A 82 1.73 3.20 -21.48
C GLY A 82 1.45 1.90 -20.77
N PHE A 83 2.19 1.67 -19.70
CA PHE A 83 1.94 0.56 -18.79
C PHE A 83 2.13 1.00 -17.34
N ARG A 84 1.42 0.34 -16.44
CA ARG A 84 1.65 0.42 -15.00
C ARG A 84 1.45 -0.95 -14.38
N PHE A 85 2.30 -1.28 -13.47
CA PHE A 85 2.27 -2.49 -12.69
C PHE A 85 2.49 -2.16 -11.22
N ASP A 86 1.70 -2.73 -10.34
CA ASP A 86 1.84 -2.57 -8.90
C ASP A 86 1.61 -3.88 -8.15
N ILE A 87 2.43 -4.11 -7.16
CA ILE A 87 2.31 -5.21 -6.21
C ILE A 87 2.31 -4.61 -4.81
N ARG A 88 1.37 -5.05 -4.00
CA ARG A 88 1.32 -4.71 -2.58
C ARG A 88 1.14 -5.98 -1.76
N ARG A 89 2.02 -6.17 -0.81
CA ARG A 89 1.92 -7.21 0.21
C ARG A 89 1.74 -6.55 1.56
N ASN A 90 0.68 -6.91 2.27
CA ASN A 90 0.40 -6.45 3.61
C ASN A 90 0.40 -7.63 4.57
N THR A 91 1.05 -7.45 5.71
CA THR A 91 0.93 -8.31 6.88
C THR A 91 0.53 -7.47 8.08
N LEU A 92 0.37 -8.08 9.25
CA LEU A 92 0.09 -7.36 10.49
C LEU A 92 1.20 -6.36 10.83
N PHE A 93 2.47 -6.72 10.56
CA PHE A 93 3.64 -5.95 10.98
C PHE A 93 4.33 -5.20 9.84
N ASN A 94 4.11 -5.58 8.60
CA ASN A 94 4.82 -4.94 7.49
C ASN A 94 3.96 -4.80 6.23
N GLU A 95 4.35 -3.81 5.44
CA GLU A 95 3.82 -3.56 4.12
C GLU A 95 4.99 -3.45 3.14
N ILE A 96 4.85 -4.11 2.01
CA ILE A 96 5.76 -3.98 0.87
C ILE A 96 4.94 -3.48 -0.30
N LYS A 97 5.40 -2.43 -0.95
CA LYS A 97 4.86 -1.97 -2.25
C LYS A 97 5.97 -1.95 -3.27
N LEU A 98 5.65 -2.41 -4.47
CA LEU A 98 6.47 -2.29 -5.66
C LEU A 98 5.60 -1.68 -6.74
N PHE A 99 6.12 -0.75 -7.49
CA PHE A 99 5.47 -0.26 -8.70
C PHE A 99 6.47 -0.05 -9.82
N ALA A 100 6.00 -0.16 -11.04
CA ALA A 100 6.72 0.24 -12.24
C ALA A 100 5.72 0.82 -13.22
N GLU A 101 6.05 1.94 -13.84
CA GLU A 101 5.25 2.54 -14.89
C GLU A 101 6.14 3.13 -15.98
N GLY A 102 5.64 3.14 -17.19
CA GLY A 102 6.35 3.72 -18.31
C GLY A 102 5.40 4.22 -19.38
N ASN A 103 5.80 5.30 -20.04
CA ASN A 103 5.11 5.88 -21.16
C ASN A 103 6.08 6.07 -22.31
N PHE A 104 5.64 5.67 -23.50
CA PHE A 104 6.35 5.84 -24.76
C PHE A 104 5.46 6.64 -25.68
N LEU A 105 5.94 7.80 -26.13
CA LEU A 105 5.26 8.63 -27.10
C LEU A 105 6.12 8.69 -28.37
N GLN A 106 5.52 8.42 -29.51
CA GLN A 106 6.13 8.60 -30.83
C GLN A 106 5.30 9.58 -31.64
N ASP A 107 5.89 10.70 -32.05
CA ASP A 107 5.33 11.62 -33.03
C ASP A 107 5.77 11.20 -34.43
N ARG A 108 4.82 11.06 -35.37
CA ARG A 108 5.06 10.60 -36.75
C ARG A 108 5.03 11.73 -37.80
N LEU A 109 4.77 12.97 -37.39
CA LEU A 109 4.61 14.07 -38.34
C LEU A 109 5.92 14.61 -38.89
N LEU A 110 6.99 14.55 -38.16
CA LEU A 110 8.28 15.12 -38.55
C LEU A 110 9.16 14.02 -39.14
N LYS A 111 9.45 14.10 -40.45
CA LYS A 111 10.31 13.12 -41.16
C LYS A 111 11.74 13.05 -40.64
N GLU A 112 12.23 14.09 -39.94
CA GLU A 112 13.62 14.19 -39.49
C GLU A 112 13.79 14.15 -37.97
N ASP A 113 12.78 14.61 -37.20
CA ASP A 113 12.82 14.59 -35.75
C ASP A 113 11.61 13.82 -35.18
N GLN A 114 11.70 12.51 -35.15
CA GLN A 114 10.76 11.70 -34.40
C GLN A 114 10.97 12.01 -32.92
N VAL A 115 10.13 12.88 -32.34
CA VAL A 115 10.13 13.10 -30.89
C VAL A 115 9.72 11.79 -30.23
N ARG A 116 10.71 11.08 -29.74
CA ARG A 116 10.51 9.91 -28.91
C ARG A 116 10.57 10.38 -27.47
N ARG A 117 9.45 10.31 -26.80
CA ARG A 117 9.41 10.55 -25.35
C ARG A 117 9.39 9.20 -24.67
N ARG A 118 10.29 9.02 -23.72
CA ARG A 118 10.32 7.87 -22.84
C ARG A 118 10.37 8.37 -21.41
N ASP A 119 9.34 8.00 -20.66
CA ASP A 119 9.28 8.25 -19.24
C ASP A 119 9.18 6.91 -18.55
N PHE A 120 9.98 6.71 -17.51
CA PHE A 120 9.96 5.51 -16.71
C PHE A 120 10.03 5.90 -15.24
N ALA A 121 9.21 5.24 -14.42
CA ALA A 121 9.28 5.33 -12.97
C ALA A 121 9.14 3.92 -12.38
N ALA A 122 9.93 3.65 -11.36
CA ALA A 122 9.82 2.44 -10.54
C ALA A 122 10.07 2.79 -9.08
N GLY A 123 9.42 2.09 -8.18
CA GLY A 123 9.61 2.37 -6.76
C GLY A 123 9.35 1.16 -5.89
N PHE A 124 9.96 1.23 -4.73
CA PHE A 124 9.86 0.28 -3.66
C PHE A 124 9.55 1.01 -2.35
N LEU A 125 8.60 0.51 -1.58
CA LEU A 125 8.34 0.91 -0.21
C LEU A 125 8.37 -0.33 0.67
N TYR A 126 9.14 -0.28 1.73
CA TYR A 126 9.04 -1.19 2.86
C TYR A 126 8.60 -0.39 4.09
N ARG A 127 7.52 -0.80 4.72
CA ARG A 127 7.02 -0.21 5.96
C ARG A 127 6.95 -1.27 7.04
N TYR A 128 7.53 -0.98 8.17
CA TYR A 128 7.46 -1.81 9.36
C TYR A 128 6.62 -1.10 10.44
N ASN A 129 5.53 -1.73 10.84
CA ASN A 129 4.67 -1.27 11.91
C ASN A 129 5.14 -1.92 13.22
N ALA A 130 5.99 -1.21 13.95
CA ALA A 130 6.48 -1.68 15.24
C ALA A 130 5.40 -1.62 16.34
N PRO A 131 5.51 -2.41 17.40
CA PRO A 131 4.77 -2.17 18.63
C PRO A 131 4.97 -0.72 19.10
N PHE A 132 4.17 -0.25 20.06
CA PHE A 132 4.31 1.08 20.66
C PHE A 132 4.03 2.28 19.74
N ARG A 133 3.20 2.11 18.71
CA ARG A 133 2.77 3.22 17.84
C ARG A 133 3.87 3.80 16.96
N LEU A 134 4.87 3.04 16.69
CA LEU A 134 5.96 3.40 15.79
C LEU A 134 5.78 2.75 14.43
N THR A 135 6.14 3.49 13.39
CA THR A 135 6.25 2.99 12.02
C THR A 135 7.59 3.44 11.45
N ALA A 136 8.32 2.52 10.85
CA ALA A 136 9.54 2.81 10.13
C ALA A 136 9.33 2.54 8.64
N ASP A 137 9.73 3.49 7.81
CA ASP A 137 9.60 3.42 6.35
C ASP A 137 10.99 3.44 5.69
N LEU A 138 11.15 2.62 4.65
CA LEU A 138 12.25 2.68 3.71
C LEU A 138 11.67 2.78 2.30
N THR A 139 12.09 3.78 1.55
CA THR A 139 11.64 4.01 0.17
C THR A 139 12.83 4.05 -0.77
N GLN A 140 12.62 3.57 -1.98
CA GLN A 140 13.53 3.73 -3.10
C GLN A 140 12.71 4.02 -4.33
N ASP A 141 12.88 5.19 -4.92
CA ASP A 141 12.22 5.61 -6.15
C ASP A 141 13.26 5.86 -7.24
N TYR A 142 12.92 5.47 -8.45
CA TYR A 142 13.73 5.64 -9.63
C TYR A 142 12.91 6.28 -10.74
N PHE A 143 13.46 7.29 -11.37
CA PHE A 143 12.81 8.05 -12.45
C PHE A 143 13.79 8.27 -13.60
N SER A 144 13.26 8.23 -14.81
CA SER A 144 13.93 8.64 -16.03
C SER A 144 12.95 9.40 -16.90
N ASN A 145 13.35 10.53 -17.47
CA ASN A 145 12.50 11.38 -18.31
C ASN A 145 13.32 12.05 -19.39
N GLU A 146 13.21 11.57 -20.61
CA GLU A 146 13.97 12.12 -21.75
C GLU A 146 13.62 13.57 -22.07
N LEU A 147 12.35 14.00 -21.87
CA LEU A 147 11.96 15.41 -22.13
C LEU A 147 12.55 16.39 -21.12
N ALA A 148 12.71 15.95 -19.88
CA ALA A 148 13.33 16.77 -18.84
C ALA A 148 14.87 16.72 -18.90
N ALA A 149 15.44 16.09 -19.94
CA ALA A 149 16.87 15.79 -20.02
C ALA A 149 17.39 15.07 -18.76
N LEU A 150 16.53 14.33 -18.10
CA LEU A 150 16.84 13.55 -16.92
C LEU A 150 17.16 12.12 -17.33
N HIS A 151 18.44 11.79 -17.36
CA HIS A 151 18.86 10.44 -17.67
C HIS A 151 18.38 9.47 -16.60
N TYR A 152 18.66 9.78 -15.36
CA TYR A 152 18.04 9.10 -14.22
C TYR A 152 18.04 9.97 -12.95
N ARG A 153 17.09 9.69 -12.07
CA ARG A 153 17.04 10.18 -10.70
C ARG A 153 16.71 9.01 -9.79
N SER A 154 17.50 8.82 -8.76
CA SER A 154 17.30 7.83 -7.72
C SER A 154 17.11 8.54 -6.39
N ILE A 155 16.01 8.26 -5.70
CA ILE A 155 15.67 8.84 -4.41
C ILE A 155 15.54 7.70 -3.40
N THR A 156 16.46 7.68 -2.43
CA THR A 156 16.39 6.77 -1.28
C THR A 156 15.88 7.55 -0.08
N GLY A 157 14.84 7.06 0.57
CA GLY A 157 14.23 7.71 1.74
C GLY A 157 14.11 6.74 2.91
N THR A 158 14.24 7.27 4.12
CA THR A 158 13.89 6.57 5.35
C THR A 158 13.12 7.49 6.27
N GLY A 159 12.13 6.95 6.96
CA GLY A 159 11.25 7.71 7.84
C GLY A 159 10.88 6.95 9.09
N LEU A 160 10.61 7.71 10.15
CA LEU A 160 10.03 7.22 11.39
C LEU A 160 8.80 8.04 11.71
N SER A 161 7.71 7.37 12.08
CA SER A 161 6.47 8.01 12.49
C SER A 161 6.02 7.45 13.83
N TYR A 162 5.64 8.35 14.72
CA TYR A 162 5.05 8.02 16.02
C TYR A 162 3.61 8.50 16.05
N PHE A 163 2.69 7.66 16.48
CA PHE A 163 1.25 7.93 16.54
C PHE A 163 0.79 8.02 17.99
N PRO A 164 0.93 9.18 18.67
CA PRO A 164 0.50 9.33 20.07
C PRO A 164 -1.01 9.12 20.24
N ALA A 165 -1.81 9.49 19.24
CA ALA A 165 -3.23 9.22 19.21
C ALA A 165 -3.61 8.55 17.87
N ARG A 166 -4.33 7.42 17.96
CA ARG A 166 -4.85 6.69 16.80
C ARG A 166 -6.20 6.11 17.17
N GLU A 167 -7.20 6.99 17.17
CA GLU A 167 -8.59 6.65 17.43
C GLU A 167 -9.34 6.50 16.09
N PRO A 168 -10.50 5.86 16.07
CA PRO A 168 -11.27 5.69 14.84
C PRO A 168 -11.66 6.98 14.15
N ASP A 169 -11.97 8.00 14.94
CA ASP A 169 -12.51 9.27 14.48
C ASP A 169 -11.42 10.33 14.28
N TYR A 170 -10.26 10.15 14.90
CA TYR A 170 -9.11 11.03 14.71
C TYR A 170 -7.78 10.31 14.93
N SER A 171 -6.79 10.72 14.18
CA SER A 171 -5.42 10.29 14.41
C SER A 171 -4.46 11.44 14.11
N TRP A 172 -3.38 11.52 14.85
CA TRP A 172 -2.28 12.41 14.54
C TRP A 172 -0.95 11.71 14.74
N SER A 173 0.05 12.15 14.00
CA SER A 173 1.38 11.55 14.01
C SER A 173 2.45 12.63 14.03
N LEU A 174 3.57 12.29 14.62
CA LEU A 174 4.81 13.02 14.52
C LEU A 174 5.75 12.20 13.65
N SER A 175 6.25 12.79 12.57
CA SER A 175 7.10 12.08 11.61
C SER A 175 8.39 12.85 11.34
N ALA A 176 9.47 12.09 11.19
CA ALA A 176 10.75 12.58 10.72
C ALA A 176 11.22 11.69 9.57
N ALA A 177 11.75 12.30 8.52
CA ALA A 177 12.25 11.58 7.37
C ALA A 177 13.56 12.20 6.87
N ALA A 178 14.41 11.37 6.27
CA ALA A 178 15.61 11.78 5.55
C ALA A 178 15.56 11.18 4.15
N THR A 179 16.00 11.96 3.17
CA THR A 179 16.09 11.50 1.78
C THR A 179 17.47 11.79 1.21
N TYR A 180 17.94 10.90 0.35
CA TYR A 180 19.14 11.06 -0.42
C TYR A 180 18.80 10.92 -1.91
N THR A 181 19.20 11.90 -2.71
CA THR A 181 18.89 11.94 -4.13
C THR A 181 20.19 11.95 -4.95
N ILE A 182 20.22 11.10 -5.96
CA ILE A 182 21.25 11.08 -7.01
C ILE A 182 20.56 11.39 -8.33
N GLU A 183 21.11 12.33 -9.08
CA GLU A 183 20.60 12.69 -10.40
C GLU A 183 21.75 12.67 -11.43
N ASP A 184 21.42 12.21 -12.62
CA ASP A 184 22.26 12.33 -13.82
C ASP A 184 21.45 13.02 -14.92
N LEU A 185 21.92 14.17 -15.34
CA LEU A 185 21.30 14.97 -16.38
C LEU A 185 22.00 14.72 -17.70
N SER A 186 21.26 14.39 -18.74
CA SER A 186 21.82 14.34 -20.10
C SER A 186 22.20 15.75 -20.57
N LYS A 187 23.43 15.89 -21.03
CA LYS A 187 23.96 17.13 -21.61
C LYS A 187 23.44 17.36 -23.01
#